data_901bd30a32dfb86820f15451f861e52c
#
_entry.id   901bd30a32dfb86820f15451f861e52c
#
_cell.length_a   1.000
_cell.length_b   1.000
_cell.length_c   1.000
_cell.angle_alpha   90.00
_cell.angle_beta   90.00
_cell.angle_gamma   90.00
#
_symmetry.space_group_name_H-M   'P 1'
#
loop_
_entity.id
_entity.type
_entity.pdbx_description
1 polymer ?
#
loop_
_entity_poly.entity_id
_entity_poly.type
_entity_poly.pdbx_seq_one_letter_code
_entity_poly.pdbx_strand_id
1 'polypeptide(L)'
;MASRILLVSACLLGAETRYKSGPHTHWEALFRRLLPAAKAAGFVFVPVCPEQLGGLPTPRSPSELQGTADEVLAGTARVVTNQGVDVTRQFLLGARMTAHFATLLGASAAILAEKSPSCGVHRVYAGTFDGRLIDGAGVAARALSGLGIRCFSSDDLVDAERRDSGNPGVQFQRIEALLNSV
;
A
#
# COMPACT_ATOMS: atom_id res chain seq x y z
N MET A 1 -24.21 -11.92 4.29
CA MET A 1 -23.57 -10.62 4.58
C MET A 1 -22.89 -10.13 3.31
N ALA A 2 -22.91 -8.83 3.01
CA ALA A 2 -22.15 -8.27 1.90
C ALA A 2 -20.65 -8.45 2.14
N SER A 3 -19.90 -8.80 1.10
CA SER A 3 -18.44 -8.93 1.21
C SER A 3 -17.80 -7.55 1.43
N ARG A 4 -16.84 -7.49 2.33
CA ARG A 4 -16.05 -6.27 2.66
C ARG A 4 -14.76 -6.31 1.86
N ILE A 5 -14.61 -5.41 0.90
CA ILE A 5 -13.44 -5.37 0.01
C ILE A 5 -12.30 -4.60 0.69
N LEU A 6 -11.14 -5.22 0.76
CA LEU A 6 -9.88 -4.59 1.19
C LEU A 6 -8.89 -4.60 0.02
N LEU A 7 -8.43 -3.42 -0.39
CA LEU A 7 -7.28 -3.35 -1.28
C LEU A 7 -6.01 -3.69 -0.49
N VAL A 8 -5.15 -4.51 -1.04
CA VAL A 8 -3.88 -4.89 -0.40
C VAL A 8 -2.74 -4.71 -1.39
N SER A 9 -1.66 -4.07 -0.97
CA SER A 9 -0.45 -4.01 -1.81
C SER A 9 -0.03 -5.41 -2.21
N ALA A 10 0.01 -5.70 -3.51
CA ALA A 10 0.22 -7.04 -4.05
C ALA A 10 1.50 -7.71 -3.54
N CYS A 11 2.55 -6.91 -3.30
CA CYS A 11 3.82 -7.39 -2.73
C CYS A 11 3.68 -7.94 -1.29
N LEU A 12 2.69 -7.49 -0.52
CA LEU A 12 2.41 -8.03 0.81
C LEU A 12 1.74 -9.41 0.74
N LEU A 13 1.08 -9.71 -0.37
CA LEU A 13 0.45 -11.01 -0.66
C LEU A 13 1.40 -11.99 -1.36
N GLY A 14 2.68 -11.66 -1.49
CA GLY A 14 3.71 -12.51 -2.10
C GLY A 14 3.92 -12.28 -3.60
N ALA A 15 3.19 -11.36 -4.24
CA ALA A 15 3.43 -11.05 -5.64
C ALA A 15 4.78 -10.32 -5.82
N GLU A 16 5.55 -10.73 -6.82
CA GLU A 16 6.86 -10.14 -7.13
C GLU A 16 6.72 -8.78 -7.84
N THR A 17 6.10 -7.82 -7.17
CA THR A 17 5.78 -6.50 -7.72
C THR A 17 6.65 -5.38 -7.18
N ARG A 18 7.64 -5.71 -6.33
CA ARG A 18 8.59 -4.73 -5.78
C ARG A 18 9.61 -4.29 -6.83
N TYR A 19 10.21 -3.11 -6.61
CA TYR A 19 11.25 -2.56 -7.49
C TYR A 19 12.47 -3.50 -7.65
N LYS A 20 12.86 -4.26 -6.63
CA LYS A 20 13.97 -5.22 -6.66
C LYS A 20 13.60 -6.60 -7.19
N SER A 21 12.32 -6.84 -7.52
CA SER A 21 11.77 -8.20 -7.65
C SER A 21 11.96 -9.05 -6.38
N GLY A 22 11.31 -10.21 -6.34
CA GLY A 22 11.39 -11.13 -5.20
C GLY A 22 10.26 -10.93 -4.18
N PRO A 23 9.87 -12.01 -3.51
CA PRO A 23 8.74 -12.05 -2.59
C PRO A 23 9.05 -11.34 -1.27
N HIS A 24 8.03 -10.79 -0.67
CA HIS A 24 8.01 -10.38 0.73
C HIS A 24 7.61 -11.56 1.61
N THR A 25 8.48 -12.55 1.76
CA THR A 25 8.18 -13.85 2.41
C THR A 25 7.53 -13.70 3.79
N HIS A 26 7.99 -12.73 4.60
CA HIS A 26 7.40 -12.46 5.92
C HIS A 26 5.93 -12.01 5.80
N TRP A 27 5.63 -11.05 4.94
CA TRP A 27 4.27 -10.55 4.74
C TRP A 27 3.36 -11.59 4.11
N GLU A 28 3.85 -12.31 3.10
CA GLU A 28 3.11 -13.42 2.50
C GLU A 28 2.71 -14.45 3.55
N ALA A 29 3.65 -14.86 4.42
CA ALA A 29 3.38 -15.80 5.49
C ALA A 29 2.33 -15.28 6.48
N LEU A 30 2.39 -14.00 6.85
CA LEU A 30 1.39 -13.36 7.71
C LEU A 30 0.01 -13.37 7.05
N PHE A 31 -0.11 -12.88 5.81
CA PHE A 31 -1.39 -12.84 5.12
C PHE A 31 -1.96 -14.24 4.88
N ARG A 32 -1.12 -15.22 4.57
CA ARG A 32 -1.55 -16.63 4.43
C ARG A 32 -2.18 -17.17 5.72
N ARG A 33 -1.65 -16.79 6.89
CA ARG A 33 -2.23 -17.14 8.21
C ARG A 33 -3.54 -16.39 8.48
N LEU A 34 -3.63 -15.12 8.09
CA LEU A 34 -4.80 -14.28 8.34
C LEU A 34 -5.98 -14.61 7.41
N LEU A 35 -5.71 -15.13 6.21
CA LEU A 35 -6.72 -15.31 5.16
C LEU A 35 -7.94 -16.15 5.58
N PRO A 36 -7.80 -17.29 6.32
CA PRO A 36 -8.97 -18.06 6.74
C PRO A 36 -9.92 -17.26 7.65
N ALA A 37 -9.36 -16.54 8.63
CA ALA A 37 -10.14 -15.72 9.56
C ALA A 37 -10.77 -14.50 8.84
N ALA A 38 -10.02 -13.86 7.94
CA ALA A 38 -10.52 -12.76 7.12
C ALA A 38 -11.72 -13.21 6.27
N LYS A 39 -11.58 -14.35 5.60
CA LYS A 39 -12.65 -14.94 4.78
C LYS A 39 -13.89 -15.28 5.62
N ALA A 40 -13.72 -15.86 6.80
CA ALA A 40 -14.81 -16.18 7.72
C ALA A 40 -15.54 -14.91 8.19
N ALA A 41 -14.85 -13.79 8.36
CA ALA A 41 -15.42 -12.49 8.68
C ALA A 41 -15.95 -11.70 7.46
N GLY A 42 -15.98 -12.32 6.27
CA GLY A 42 -16.54 -11.74 5.06
C GLY A 42 -15.63 -10.76 4.33
N PHE A 43 -14.32 -10.74 4.63
CA PHE A 43 -13.36 -9.91 3.91
C PHE A 43 -12.85 -10.58 2.63
N VAL A 44 -12.67 -9.77 1.60
CA VAL A 44 -12.03 -10.14 0.33
C VAL A 44 -10.83 -9.25 0.10
N PHE A 45 -9.64 -9.84 0.00
CA PHE A 45 -8.41 -9.14 -0.32
C PHE A 45 -8.25 -9.00 -1.83
N VAL A 46 -8.15 -7.77 -2.30
CA VAL A 46 -7.92 -7.46 -3.72
C VAL A 46 -6.50 -6.91 -3.88
N PRO A 47 -5.60 -7.67 -4.55
CA PRO A 47 -4.22 -7.23 -4.74
C PRO A 47 -4.15 -6.05 -5.70
N VAL A 48 -3.38 -5.02 -5.32
CA VAL A 48 -3.08 -3.87 -6.17
C VAL A 48 -1.59 -3.53 -6.12
N CYS A 49 -1.02 -3.17 -7.27
CA CYS A 49 0.29 -2.53 -7.33
C CYS A 49 0.16 -1.25 -8.17
N PRO A 50 0.08 -0.07 -7.54
CA PRO A 50 -0.13 1.18 -8.27
C PRO A 50 0.99 1.45 -9.29
N GLU A 51 2.23 1.08 -8.99
CA GLU A 51 3.34 1.27 -9.91
C GLU A 51 3.20 0.42 -11.19
N GLN A 52 2.78 -0.85 -11.07
CA GLN A 52 2.48 -1.68 -12.25
C GLN A 52 1.22 -1.21 -12.99
N LEU A 53 0.17 -0.81 -12.27
CA LEU A 53 -1.04 -0.23 -12.86
C LEU A 53 -0.73 1.06 -13.63
N GLY A 54 0.31 1.78 -13.22
CA GLY A 54 0.85 2.94 -13.92
C GLY A 54 1.75 2.63 -15.10
N GLY A 55 2.03 1.36 -15.36
CA GLY A 55 2.86 0.91 -16.50
C GLY A 55 4.36 0.80 -16.19
N LEU A 56 4.75 0.82 -14.91
CA LEU A 56 6.14 0.57 -14.54
C LEU A 56 6.43 -0.94 -14.53
N PRO A 57 7.58 -1.38 -15.07
CA PRO A 57 7.96 -2.79 -15.10
C PRO A 57 8.37 -3.32 -13.71
N THR A 58 8.57 -4.62 -13.63
CA THR A 58 9.26 -5.29 -12.53
C THR A 58 10.35 -6.20 -13.11
N PRO A 59 11.61 -6.10 -12.72
CA PRO A 59 12.17 -5.09 -11.78
C PRO A 59 12.19 -3.66 -12.37
N ARG A 60 12.41 -2.67 -11.52
CA ARG A 60 12.51 -1.27 -11.91
C ARG A 60 13.48 -0.49 -11.01
N SER A 61 13.92 0.67 -11.45
CA SER A 61 14.73 1.57 -10.64
C SER A 61 13.92 2.09 -9.46
N PRO A 62 14.50 2.17 -8.24
CA PRO A 62 13.84 2.80 -7.11
C PRO A 62 13.52 4.26 -7.42
N SER A 63 12.38 4.72 -6.95
CA SER A 63 11.88 6.06 -7.19
C SER A 63 11.53 6.74 -5.87
N GLU A 64 11.68 8.06 -5.80
CA GLU A 64 11.31 8.88 -4.65
C GLU A 64 10.56 10.14 -5.10
N LEU A 65 9.71 10.67 -4.20
CA LEU A 65 9.00 11.93 -4.43
C LEU A 65 9.96 13.09 -4.26
N GLN A 66 9.91 14.06 -5.18
CA GLN A 66 10.62 15.34 -5.10
C GLN A 66 9.69 16.42 -4.51
N GLY A 67 9.06 16.09 -3.40
CA GLY A 67 8.03 16.86 -2.70
C GLY A 67 7.04 15.94 -2.02
N THR A 68 5.86 16.44 -1.70
CA THR A 68 4.78 15.68 -1.08
C THR A 68 3.90 14.99 -2.10
N ALA A 69 3.13 13.98 -1.67
CA ALA A 69 2.15 13.33 -2.54
C ALA A 69 1.05 14.30 -3.00
N ASP A 70 0.67 15.27 -2.17
CA ASP A 70 -0.30 16.31 -2.56
C ASP A 70 0.24 17.19 -3.69
N GLU A 71 1.50 17.61 -3.62
CA GLU A 71 2.15 18.36 -4.69
C GLU A 71 2.29 17.56 -5.97
N VAL A 72 2.58 16.25 -5.87
CA VAL A 72 2.61 15.36 -7.05
C VAL A 72 1.22 15.26 -7.68
N LEU A 73 0.17 15.06 -6.87
CA LEU A 73 -1.22 15.00 -7.34
C LEU A 73 -1.68 16.33 -7.96
N ALA A 74 -1.20 17.46 -7.43
CA ALA A 74 -1.46 18.80 -7.96
C ALA A 74 -0.61 19.15 -9.20
N GLY A 75 0.38 18.32 -9.56
CA GLY A 75 1.28 18.56 -10.70
C GLY A 75 2.40 19.59 -10.43
N THR A 76 2.66 19.92 -9.17
CA THR A 76 3.69 20.89 -8.74
C THR A 76 4.99 20.22 -8.26
N ALA A 77 4.97 18.90 -8.01
CA ALA A 77 6.15 18.10 -7.71
C ALA A 77 6.25 16.87 -8.61
N ARG A 78 7.39 16.22 -8.60
CA ARG A 78 7.69 15.07 -9.46
C ARG A 78 8.04 13.82 -8.65
N VAL A 79 7.94 12.66 -9.30
CA VAL A 79 8.53 11.41 -8.84
C VAL A 79 9.65 11.06 -9.80
N VAL A 80 10.84 10.85 -9.27
CA VAL A 80 12.03 10.54 -10.09
C VAL A 80 12.67 9.23 -9.64
N THR A 81 13.31 8.54 -10.55
CA THR A 81 14.14 7.38 -10.24
C THR A 81 15.51 7.83 -9.72
N ASN A 82 16.25 6.91 -9.07
CA ASN A 82 17.65 7.14 -8.67
C ASN A 82 18.61 7.37 -9.86
N GLN A 83 18.12 7.22 -11.08
CA GLN A 83 18.83 7.55 -12.34
C GLN A 83 18.39 8.90 -12.92
N GLY A 84 17.55 9.65 -12.19
CA GLY A 84 17.03 10.96 -12.63
C GLY A 84 15.91 10.90 -13.67
N VAL A 85 15.35 9.71 -13.96
CA VAL A 85 14.24 9.59 -14.91
C VAL A 85 12.94 10.02 -14.24
N ASP A 86 12.20 10.92 -14.86
CA ASP A 86 10.88 11.35 -14.42
C ASP A 86 9.83 10.26 -14.71
N VAL A 87 9.20 9.76 -13.68
CA VAL A 87 8.15 8.72 -13.72
C VAL A 87 6.83 9.22 -13.14
N THR A 88 6.68 10.52 -12.99
CA THR A 88 5.48 11.17 -12.39
C THR A 88 4.20 10.72 -13.08
N ARG A 89 4.19 10.68 -14.41
CA ARG A 89 3.02 10.25 -15.18
C ARG A 89 2.55 8.84 -14.80
N GLN A 90 3.49 7.91 -14.62
CA GLN A 90 3.20 6.53 -14.24
C GLN A 90 2.64 6.46 -12.83
N PHE A 91 3.20 7.21 -11.88
CA PHE A 91 2.69 7.29 -10.52
C PHE A 91 1.28 7.89 -10.46
N LEU A 92 1.01 8.95 -11.20
CA LEU A 92 -0.32 9.57 -11.30
C LEU A 92 -1.34 8.61 -11.94
N LEU A 93 -0.96 7.92 -13.02
CA LEU A 93 -1.82 6.92 -13.64
C LEU A 93 -2.12 5.77 -12.68
N GLY A 94 -1.10 5.24 -12.01
CA GLY A 94 -1.25 4.16 -11.04
C GLY A 94 -2.12 4.53 -9.85
N ALA A 95 -1.96 5.73 -9.30
CA ALA A 95 -2.82 6.23 -8.23
C ALA A 95 -4.27 6.37 -8.68
N ARG A 96 -4.52 6.93 -9.87
CA ARG A 96 -5.85 7.05 -10.45
C ARG A 96 -6.51 5.70 -10.71
N MET A 97 -5.77 4.72 -11.26
CA MET A 97 -6.30 3.37 -11.50
C MET A 97 -6.62 2.65 -10.19
N THR A 98 -5.77 2.81 -9.17
CA THR A 98 -6.02 2.24 -7.84
C THR A 98 -7.27 2.86 -7.21
N ALA A 99 -7.41 4.18 -7.28
CA ALA A 99 -8.59 4.89 -6.80
C ALA A 99 -9.87 4.48 -7.55
N HIS A 100 -9.77 4.30 -8.88
CA HIS A 100 -10.88 3.80 -9.70
C HIS A 100 -11.34 2.40 -9.25
N PHE A 101 -10.42 1.46 -9.07
CA PHE A 101 -10.77 0.12 -8.59
C PHE A 101 -11.33 0.14 -7.17
N ALA A 102 -10.80 0.98 -6.29
CA ALA A 102 -11.33 1.14 -4.95
C ALA A 102 -12.81 1.56 -4.98
N THR A 103 -13.14 2.56 -5.79
CA THR A 103 -14.52 3.06 -5.95
C THR A 103 -15.40 2.02 -6.63
N LEU A 104 -14.94 1.42 -7.74
CA LEU A 104 -15.70 0.44 -8.51
C LEU A 104 -16.10 -0.78 -7.68
N LEU A 105 -15.18 -1.26 -6.84
CA LEU A 105 -15.38 -2.43 -6.00
C LEU A 105 -16.05 -2.10 -4.67
N GLY A 106 -16.23 -0.84 -4.31
CA GLY A 106 -16.73 -0.44 -3.01
C GLY A 106 -15.76 -0.82 -1.89
N ALA A 107 -14.45 -0.61 -2.10
CA ALA A 107 -13.45 -0.93 -1.09
C ALA A 107 -13.66 -0.12 0.19
N SER A 108 -13.70 -0.80 1.34
CA SER A 108 -13.90 -0.17 2.65
C SER A 108 -12.60 0.39 3.22
N ALA A 109 -11.47 -0.24 2.91
CA ALA A 109 -10.14 0.19 3.35
C ALA A 109 -9.05 -0.37 2.44
N ALA A 110 -7.80 0.06 2.68
CA ALA A 110 -6.61 -0.44 2.02
C ALA A 110 -5.51 -0.78 3.04
N ILE A 111 -4.77 -1.87 2.82
CA ILE A 111 -3.57 -2.25 3.57
C ILE A 111 -2.39 -2.09 2.61
N LEU A 112 -1.51 -1.16 2.90
CA LEU A 112 -0.50 -0.69 1.96
C LEU A 112 0.92 -0.91 2.49
N ALA A 113 1.85 -1.19 1.56
CA ALA A 113 3.26 -1.35 1.90
C ALA A 113 3.88 -0.01 2.32
N GLU A 114 4.41 0.05 3.55
CA GLU A 114 5.02 1.25 4.11
C GLU A 114 6.32 1.66 3.38
N LYS A 115 6.69 2.92 3.48
CA LYS A 115 7.90 3.54 2.88
C LYS A 115 7.93 3.58 1.36
N SER A 116 6.89 3.08 0.69
CA SER A 116 6.79 3.14 -0.77
C SER A 116 6.36 4.55 -1.23
N PRO A 117 6.96 5.10 -2.29
CA PRO A 117 6.52 6.38 -2.87
C PRO A 117 5.10 6.33 -3.44
N SER A 118 4.55 5.13 -3.66
CA SER A 118 3.17 4.89 -4.07
C SER A 118 2.25 4.59 -2.90
N CYS A 119 2.67 3.66 -2.03
CA CYS A 119 1.83 2.98 -1.05
C CYS A 119 2.07 3.43 0.39
N GLY A 120 3.18 4.10 0.72
CA GLY A 120 3.49 4.53 2.09
C GLY A 120 2.33 5.30 2.71
N VAL A 121 2.02 5.01 3.98
CA VAL A 121 0.87 5.63 4.68
C VAL A 121 1.34 6.72 5.63
N HIS A 122 2.40 6.42 6.39
CA HIS A 122 2.92 7.33 7.42
C HIS A 122 4.26 7.95 7.03
N ARG A 123 5.12 7.21 6.33
CA ARG A 123 6.46 7.66 5.97
C ARG A 123 6.84 7.26 4.55
N VAL A 124 7.59 8.13 3.91
CA VAL A 124 8.20 7.91 2.59
C VAL A 124 9.66 8.31 2.62
N TYR A 125 10.44 7.90 1.62
CA TYR A 125 11.80 8.40 1.46
C TYR A 125 11.81 9.87 1.03
N ALA A 126 12.84 10.59 1.47
CA ALA A 126 12.90 12.05 1.44
C ALA A 126 13.21 12.69 0.07
N GLY A 127 13.29 11.89 -1.01
CA GLY A 127 13.63 12.39 -2.36
C GLY A 127 15.14 12.52 -2.63
N THR A 128 15.98 12.11 -1.69
CA THR A 128 17.45 12.30 -1.74
C THR A 128 18.22 11.02 -2.00
N PHE A 129 17.55 9.87 -2.04
CA PHE A 129 18.16 8.53 -2.25
C PHE A 129 19.26 8.15 -1.25
N ASP A 130 19.28 8.78 -0.08
CA ASP A 130 20.19 8.53 1.03
C ASP A 130 19.63 7.62 2.13
N GLY A 131 18.40 7.11 1.92
CA GLY A 131 17.69 6.25 2.86
C GLY A 131 16.96 6.98 3.99
N ARG A 132 16.99 8.33 4.01
CA ARG A 132 16.28 9.13 4.99
C ARG A 132 14.77 9.05 4.77
N LEU A 133 14.03 8.83 5.87
CA LEU A 133 12.58 8.82 5.89
C LEU A 133 12.03 10.15 6.43
N ILE A 134 10.93 10.57 5.87
CA ILE A 134 10.14 11.72 6.33
C ILE A 134 8.68 11.30 6.53
N ASP A 135 7.96 12.01 7.37
CA ASP A 135 6.52 11.85 7.50
C ASP A 135 5.85 12.28 6.20
N GLY A 136 4.92 11.46 5.72
CA GLY A 136 4.24 11.68 4.46
C GLY A 136 3.65 10.41 3.88
N ALA A 137 2.83 10.58 2.86
CA ALA A 137 2.17 9.48 2.17
C ALA A 137 2.71 9.29 0.75
N GLY A 138 2.57 8.08 0.22
CA GLY A 138 2.75 7.79 -1.18
C GLY A 138 1.56 8.27 -2.02
N VAL A 139 1.80 8.45 -3.33
CA VAL A 139 0.81 9.09 -4.23
C VAL A 139 -0.52 8.33 -4.27
N ALA A 140 -0.50 6.99 -4.33
CA ALA A 140 -1.73 6.18 -4.33
C ALA A 140 -2.41 6.15 -2.96
N ALA A 141 -1.65 6.06 -1.86
CA ALA A 141 -2.20 6.13 -0.51
C ALA A 141 -2.91 7.46 -0.29
N ARG A 142 -2.32 8.58 -0.74
CA ARG A 142 -2.93 9.91 -0.64
C ARG A 142 -4.19 10.05 -1.49
N ALA A 143 -4.19 9.49 -2.71
CA ALA A 143 -5.36 9.48 -3.57
C ALA A 143 -6.52 8.69 -2.96
N LEU A 144 -6.25 7.52 -2.36
CA LEU A 144 -7.25 6.72 -1.65
C LEU A 144 -7.82 7.46 -0.43
N SER A 145 -6.96 8.06 0.39
CA SER A 145 -7.38 8.85 1.55
C SER A 145 -8.25 10.04 1.15
N GLY A 146 -7.97 10.67 0.00
CA GLY A 146 -8.79 11.76 -0.55
C GLY A 146 -10.20 11.33 -0.95
N LEU A 147 -10.44 10.03 -1.16
CA LEU A 147 -11.76 9.43 -1.39
C LEU A 147 -12.44 8.96 -0.09
N GLY A 148 -11.84 9.21 1.07
CA GLY A 148 -12.35 8.72 2.35
C GLY A 148 -12.05 7.26 2.62
N ILE A 149 -11.22 6.59 1.81
CA ILE A 149 -10.82 5.21 2.02
C ILE A 149 -9.72 5.18 3.07
N ARG A 150 -9.93 4.44 4.14
CA ARG A 150 -8.92 4.31 5.21
C ARG A 150 -7.73 3.48 4.73
N CYS A 151 -6.55 4.05 4.89
CA CYS A 151 -5.31 3.37 4.56
C CYS A 151 -4.59 2.96 5.86
N PHE A 152 -4.26 1.67 5.96
CA PHE A 152 -3.43 1.08 7.00
C PHE A 152 -2.08 0.73 6.41
N SER A 153 -1.03 1.00 7.16
CA SER A 153 0.31 0.61 6.73
C SER A 153 0.61 -0.85 7.09
N SER A 154 1.55 -1.44 6.37
CA SER A 154 2.09 -2.74 6.77
C SER A 154 2.69 -2.70 8.18
N ASP A 155 3.28 -1.59 8.59
CA ASP A 155 3.89 -1.43 9.90
C ASP A 155 2.83 -1.45 11.03
N ASP A 156 1.60 -0.93 10.80
CA ASP A 156 0.47 -1.05 11.74
C ASP A 156 0.11 -2.52 12.02
N LEU A 157 0.27 -3.40 11.02
CA LEU A 157 0.02 -4.83 11.19
C LEU A 157 1.12 -5.53 11.99
N VAL A 158 2.40 -5.11 11.86
CA VAL A 158 3.52 -5.65 12.66
C VAL A 158 3.33 -5.34 14.14
N ASP A 159 2.90 -4.15 14.46
CA ASP A 159 2.63 -3.76 15.84
C ASP A 159 1.49 -4.58 16.44
N ALA A 160 0.49 -4.93 15.64
CA ALA A 160 -0.56 -5.86 16.05
C ALA A 160 -0.02 -7.29 16.22
N GLU A 161 0.89 -7.75 15.35
CA GLU A 161 1.50 -9.09 15.42
C GLU A 161 2.41 -9.26 16.64
N ARG A 162 3.24 -8.26 16.95
CA ARG A 162 4.18 -8.31 18.08
C ARG A 162 3.51 -8.36 19.44
N ARG A 163 2.30 -7.84 19.56
CA ARG A 163 1.51 -7.83 20.81
C ARG A 163 0.81 -9.15 21.08
N ASP A 164 0.67 -10.02 20.08
CA ASP A 164 -0.03 -11.30 20.18
C ASP A 164 0.84 -12.44 19.66
N SER A 165 1.45 -13.16 20.58
CA SER A 165 2.32 -14.30 20.36
C SER A 165 1.66 -15.45 19.57
N GLY A 166 1.34 -15.22 18.29
CA GLY A 166 1.13 -16.29 17.32
C GLY A 166 -0.27 -16.87 17.15
N ASN A 167 -1.33 -16.32 17.76
CA ASN A 167 -2.70 -16.77 17.49
C ASN A 167 -3.32 -16.00 16.31
N PRO A 168 -3.50 -16.65 15.11
CA PRO A 168 -4.02 -15.96 13.92
C PRO A 168 -5.43 -15.38 14.09
N GLY A 169 -6.24 -16.00 14.93
CA GLY A 169 -7.60 -15.52 15.21
C GLY A 169 -7.60 -14.19 15.98
N VAL A 170 -6.73 -14.06 16.98
CA VAL A 170 -6.59 -12.83 17.78
C VAL A 170 -5.96 -11.71 16.94
N GLN A 171 -4.95 -12.03 16.13
CA GLN A 171 -4.35 -11.07 15.21
C GLN A 171 -5.37 -10.52 14.23
N PHE A 172 -6.21 -11.38 13.67
CA PHE A 172 -7.25 -10.94 12.75
C PHE A 172 -8.31 -10.08 13.45
N GLN A 173 -8.75 -10.44 14.66
CA GLN A 173 -9.70 -9.64 15.44
C GLN A 173 -9.18 -8.21 15.69
N ARG A 174 -7.87 -8.03 15.91
CA ARG A 174 -7.27 -6.69 16.05
C ARG A 174 -7.25 -5.93 14.72
N ILE A 175 -6.88 -6.60 13.63
CA ILE A 175 -6.98 -6.00 12.30
C ILE A 175 -8.43 -5.63 12.00
N GLU A 176 -9.38 -6.50 12.32
CA GLU A 176 -10.80 -6.23 12.19
C GLU A 176 -11.25 -5.08 13.09
N ALA A 177 -10.78 -4.99 14.32
CA ALA A 177 -11.05 -3.87 15.23
C ALA A 177 -10.48 -2.56 14.67
N LEU A 178 -9.26 -2.56 14.11
CA LEU A 178 -8.71 -1.42 13.39
C LEU A 178 -9.56 -1.03 12.19
N LEU A 179 -10.05 -2.01 11.42
CA LEU A 179 -10.92 -1.80 10.27
C LEU A 179 -12.34 -1.35 10.65
N ASN A 180 -12.80 -1.67 11.85
CA ASN A 180 -14.15 -1.34 12.37
C ASN A 180 -14.17 -0.07 13.23
N SER A 181 -13.02 0.47 13.63
CA SER A 181 -12.93 1.65 14.51
C SER A 181 -13.28 2.98 13.82
N VAL A 182 -14.22 2.94 12.86
CA VAL A 182 -14.77 4.10 12.14
C VAL A 182 -16.25 4.18 12.28
#